data_b070c23e34b8f0cbabbc3c35fc32c611
#
_entry.id   b070c23e34b8f0cbabbc3c35fc32c611
#
_cell.length_a   1.000
_cell.length_b   1.000
_cell.length_c   1.000
_cell.angle_alpha   90.00
_cell.angle_beta   90.00
_cell.angle_gamma   90.00
#
_symmetry.space_group_name_H-M   'P 1'
#
loop_
_entity.id
_entity.type
_entity.pdbx_description
1 polymer ?
#
loop_
_entity_poly.entity_id
_entity_poly.type
_entity_poly.pdbx_seq_one_letter_code
_entity_poly.pdbx_strand_id
1 'polypeptide(L)'
;MSGINETITLTFGDCAENHRGMQEIGKQAQVGLSLDDLMNAKAYFETKGKTCELIDLSTITPKNDKFKFPKAYLLVVRKALDNSKEIYDEQCLFERDKKALMYGRVVNKHARHNLCFSDFDQVADFEQGKGTVIHFDKLPLLSAIRNSWPVIVKTDKVKALQCEANYYYDIKKTYIGFHGDTERRIVIGVRLGACFPIHYQWYKNSEKVSELFTRDLDDGDVYFMSEKAVGYDWKHSSIYSLRHAAGNEKLVCK
;
A
#
# COMPACT_ATOMS: atom_id res chain seq x y z
N MET A 1 12.84 12.83 -23.39
CA MET A 1 12.74 12.97 -21.91
C MET A 1 13.18 11.65 -21.32
N SER A 2 14.22 11.61 -20.49
CA SER A 2 14.58 10.40 -19.74
C SER A 2 13.39 10.08 -18.82
N GLY A 3 12.73 8.95 -19.03
CA GLY A 3 11.59 8.55 -18.24
C GLY A 3 11.95 8.49 -16.75
N ILE A 4 11.04 8.91 -15.89
CA ILE A 4 11.16 8.74 -14.43
C ILE A 4 11.38 7.25 -14.16
N ASN A 5 12.49 6.91 -13.50
CA ASN A 5 12.85 5.52 -13.15
C ASN A 5 12.56 5.22 -11.66
N GLU A 6 11.81 6.10 -11.01
CA GLU A 6 11.41 6.02 -9.62
C GLU A 6 9.89 6.01 -9.51
N THR A 7 9.36 5.30 -8.52
CA THR A 7 7.95 5.37 -8.16
C THR A 7 7.80 5.51 -6.65
N ILE A 8 6.76 6.23 -6.23
CA ILE A 8 6.37 6.40 -4.84
C ILE A 8 5.01 5.75 -4.64
N THR A 9 4.91 4.90 -3.64
CA THR A 9 3.61 4.44 -3.14
C THR A 9 3.32 5.12 -1.82
N LEU A 10 2.26 5.91 -1.77
CA LEU A 10 1.71 6.44 -0.53
C LEU A 10 0.65 5.46 -0.05
N THR A 11 0.86 4.84 1.11
CA THR A 11 -0.05 3.86 1.69
C THR A 11 -0.72 4.49 2.91
N PHE A 12 -1.98 4.89 2.76
CA PHE A 12 -2.82 5.33 3.87
C PHE A 12 -3.42 4.11 4.56
N GLY A 13 -3.26 4.05 5.87
CA GLY A 13 -3.74 2.94 6.70
C GLY A 13 -4.05 3.38 8.13
N ASP A 14 -4.73 2.54 8.85
CA ASP A 14 -4.97 2.68 10.30
C ASP A 14 -3.66 2.66 11.10
N CYS A 15 -2.63 1.97 10.58
CA CYS A 15 -1.25 2.05 11.05
C CYS A 15 -0.28 2.29 9.90
N ALA A 16 0.89 2.88 10.21
CA ALA A 16 2.05 3.00 9.35
C ALA A 16 3.28 2.44 10.07
N GLU A 17 4.20 1.84 9.32
CA GLU A 17 5.45 1.27 9.83
C GLU A 17 6.60 1.63 8.87
N ASN A 18 7.67 2.22 9.38
CA ASN A 18 8.81 2.61 8.55
C ASN A 18 9.55 1.40 7.97
N HIS A 19 9.60 0.32 8.75
CA HIS A 19 10.12 -0.99 8.33
C HIS A 19 9.60 -2.06 9.28
N ARG A 20 9.38 -3.26 8.76
CA ARG A 20 8.86 -4.38 9.54
C ARG A 20 9.66 -4.62 10.82
N GLY A 21 8.96 -4.61 11.97
CA GLY A 21 9.55 -4.80 13.30
C GLY A 21 10.11 -3.53 13.93
N MET A 22 9.94 -2.39 13.29
CA MET A 22 10.15 -1.07 13.88
C MET A 22 8.87 -0.56 14.54
N GLN A 23 8.86 0.69 14.97
CA GLN A 23 7.72 1.35 15.60
C GLN A 23 6.51 1.39 14.65
N GLU A 24 5.37 0.90 15.13
CA GLU A 24 4.08 1.11 14.51
C GLU A 24 3.50 2.47 14.95
N ILE A 25 2.95 3.21 13.99
CA ILE A 25 2.38 4.54 14.17
C ILE A 25 0.89 4.45 13.87
N GLY A 26 0.06 4.91 14.79
CA GLY A 26 -1.39 4.75 14.71
C GLY A 26 -1.91 3.62 15.59
N LYS A 27 -3.12 3.17 15.31
CA LYS A 27 -3.78 2.09 16.05
C LYS A 27 -4.56 1.21 15.08
N GLN A 28 -4.27 -0.09 15.11
CA GLN A 28 -4.95 -1.06 14.27
C GLN A 28 -6.47 -1.01 14.45
N ALA A 29 -7.19 -0.88 13.34
CA ALA A 29 -8.65 -0.91 13.30
C ALA A 29 -9.18 -2.32 13.63
N GLN A 30 -10.42 -2.39 14.13
CA GLN A 30 -11.08 -3.67 14.38
C GLN A 30 -11.49 -4.37 13.09
N VAL A 31 -11.87 -3.58 12.08
CA VAL A 31 -12.30 -4.06 10.75
C VAL A 31 -11.70 -3.18 9.66
N GLY A 32 -11.37 -3.79 8.53
CA GLY A 32 -10.91 -3.10 7.33
C GLY A 32 -12.04 -2.63 6.41
N LEU A 33 -11.70 -2.32 5.16
CA LEU A 33 -12.69 -1.92 4.16
C LEU A 33 -13.48 -3.14 3.66
N SER A 34 -14.79 -2.98 3.60
CA SER A 34 -15.73 -3.94 3.03
C SER A 34 -15.89 -3.72 1.50
N LEU A 35 -16.60 -4.63 0.83
CA LEU A 35 -17.01 -4.41 -0.56
C LEU A 35 -17.85 -3.15 -0.72
N ASP A 36 -18.76 -2.88 0.23
CA ASP A 36 -19.62 -1.68 0.18
C ASP A 36 -18.81 -0.39 0.31
N ASP A 37 -17.78 -0.38 1.15
CA ASP A 37 -16.84 0.74 1.26
C ASP A 37 -16.13 1.00 -0.09
N LEU A 38 -15.68 -0.07 -0.77
CA LEU A 38 -15.07 0.04 -2.10
C LEU A 38 -16.08 0.49 -3.16
N MET A 39 -17.32 0.02 -3.09
CA MET A 39 -18.40 0.45 -4.01
C MET A 39 -18.76 1.93 -3.84
N ASN A 40 -18.75 2.45 -2.61
CA ASN A 40 -18.92 3.86 -2.32
C ASN A 40 -17.81 4.70 -2.97
N ALA A 41 -16.56 4.28 -2.79
CA ALA A 41 -15.41 4.94 -3.42
C ALA A 41 -15.50 4.88 -4.96
N LYS A 42 -15.85 3.72 -5.52
CA LYS A 42 -16.07 3.54 -6.96
C LYS A 42 -17.12 4.53 -7.48
N ALA A 43 -18.29 4.56 -6.87
CA ALA A 43 -19.38 5.46 -7.27
C ALA A 43 -18.95 6.94 -7.20
N TYR A 44 -18.21 7.34 -6.14
CA TYR A 44 -17.68 8.70 -6.04
C TYR A 44 -16.80 9.06 -7.24
N PHE A 45 -15.82 8.22 -7.57
CA PHE A 45 -14.90 8.51 -8.66
C PHE A 45 -15.55 8.45 -10.04
N GLU A 46 -16.53 7.57 -10.25
CA GLU A 46 -17.32 7.52 -11.47
C GLU A 46 -18.12 8.82 -11.69
N THR A 47 -18.68 9.44 -10.62
CA THR A 47 -19.33 10.77 -10.74
C THR A 47 -18.34 11.88 -11.14
N LYS A 48 -17.04 11.66 -10.96
CA LYS A 48 -15.97 12.57 -11.40
C LYS A 48 -15.39 12.19 -12.78
N GLY A 49 -16.02 11.24 -13.47
CA GLY A 49 -15.59 10.78 -14.80
C GLY A 49 -14.33 9.92 -14.79
N LYS A 50 -13.94 9.38 -13.63
CA LYS A 50 -12.76 8.52 -13.54
C LYS A 50 -13.11 7.07 -13.88
N THR A 51 -12.19 6.38 -14.55
CA THR A 51 -12.32 4.93 -14.83
C THR A 51 -11.98 4.13 -13.59
N CYS A 52 -12.91 3.24 -13.20
CA CYS A 52 -12.78 2.40 -12.02
C CYS A 52 -12.82 0.92 -12.39
N GLU A 53 -11.89 0.13 -11.84
CA GLU A 53 -11.81 -1.31 -12.02
C GLU A 53 -11.99 -1.99 -10.66
N LEU A 54 -13.15 -2.61 -10.41
CA LEU A 54 -13.37 -3.44 -9.21
C LEU A 54 -13.06 -4.91 -9.56
N ILE A 55 -12.07 -5.46 -8.92
CA ILE A 55 -11.50 -6.78 -9.20
C ILE A 55 -11.84 -7.72 -8.03
N ASP A 56 -12.53 -8.82 -8.31
CA ASP A 56 -12.75 -9.91 -7.34
C ASP A 56 -11.53 -10.86 -7.35
N LEU A 57 -10.64 -10.68 -6.39
CA LEU A 57 -9.42 -11.48 -6.24
C LEU A 57 -9.70 -12.95 -5.83
N SER A 58 -10.93 -13.28 -5.39
CA SER A 58 -11.32 -14.66 -5.10
C SER A 58 -11.50 -15.49 -6.37
N THR A 59 -11.54 -14.85 -7.54
CA THR A 59 -11.66 -15.50 -8.85
C THR A 59 -10.34 -15.78 -9.53
N ILE A 60 -9.20 -15.44 -8.91
CA ILE A 60 -7.88 -15.82 -9.44
C ILE A 60 -7.86 -17.34 -9.58
N THR A 61 -7.48 -17.82 -10.78
CA THR A 61 -7.47 -19.25 -11.10
C THR A 61 -6.74 -20.08 -10.04
N PRO A 62 -7.40 -21.01 -9.36
CA PRO A 62 -6.74 -21.90 -8.42
C PRO A 62 -5.90 -22.94 -9.18
N LYS A 63 -4.88 -23.50 -8.52
CA LYS A 63 -4.04 -24.56 -9.09
C LYS A 63 -4.74 -25.91 -9.22
N ASN A 64 -5.85 -26.08 -8.52
CA ASN A 64 -6.76 -27.24 -8.67
C ASN A 64 -8.17 -26.88 -8.20
N ASP A 65 -9.18 -27.64 -8.62
CA ASP A 65 -10.60 -27.38 -8.36
C ASP A 65 -11.03 -27.51 -6.89
N LYS A 66 -10.15 -28.01 -6.01
CA LYS A 66 -10.43 -28.12 -4.57
C LYS A 66 -10.34 -26.78 -3.83
N PHE A 67 -9.71 -25.78 -4.45
CA PHE A 67 -9.49 -24.49 -3.80
C PHE A 67 -10.65 -23.54 -4.07
N LYS A 68 -11.33 -23.11 -2.99
CA LYS A 68 -12.31 -22.01 -3.01
C LYS A 68 -11.79 -20.90 -2.11
N PHE A 69 -11.50 -19.76 -2.71
CA PHE A 69 -10.91 -18.64 -1.99
C PHE A 69 -11.97 -17.77 -1.30
N PRO A 70 -11.65 -17.22 -0.11
CA PRO A 70 -12.48 -16.20 0.52
C PRO A 70 -12.62 -14.97 -0.37
N LYS A 71 -13.71 -14.21 -0.19
CA LYS A 71 -13.93 -12.96 -0.92
C LYS A 71 -12.87 -11.92 -0.55
N ALA A 72 -12.24 -11.38 -1.58
CA ALA A 72 -11.24 -10.33 -1.49
C ALA A 72 -11.35 -9.45 -2.73
N TYR A 73 -11.25 -8.13 -2.55
CA TYR A 73 -11.48 -7.17 -3.62
C TYR A 73 -10.37 -6.13 -3.67
N LEU A 74 -10.02 -5.73 -4.89
CA LEU A 74 -9.16 -4.60 -5.20
C LEU A 74 -9.95 -3.64 -6.10
N LEU A 75 -10.12 -2.39 -5.66
CA LEU A 75 -10.61 -1.33 -6.52
C LEU A 75 -9.41 -0.52 -7.01
N VAL A 76 -9.27 -0.36 -8.31
CA VAL A 76 -8.28 0.55 -8.93
C VAL A 76 -9.03 1.69 -9.61
N VAL A 77 -8.64 2.91 -9.31
CA VAL A 77 -9.15 4.13 -9.91
C VAL A 77 -8.05 4.75 -10.75
N ARG A 78 -8.24 4.77 -12.07
CA ARG A 78 -7.24 5.27 -13.00
C ARG A 78 -7.19 6.79 -12.99
N LYS A 79 -5.97 7.34 -12.90
CA LYS A 79 -5.72 8.79 -12.87
C LYS A 79 -6.67 9.52 -11.92
N ALA A 80 -6.82 8.95 -10.72
CA ALA A 80 -7.72 9.52 -9.69
C ALA A 80 -7.30 10.93 -9.28
N LEU A 81 -5.99 11.21 -9.30
CA LEU A 81 -5.39 12.48 -8.91
C LEU A 81 -4.93 13.26 -10.15
N ASP A 82 -5.51 14.44 -10.36
CA ASP A 82 -5.16 15.31 -11.49
C ASP A 82 -3.85 16.10 -11.24
N ASN A 83 -3.43 16.21 -9.97
CA ASN A 83 -2.23 16.89 -9.50
C ASN A 83 -1.14 15.93 -8.98
N SER A 84 -1.04 14.74 -9.59
CA SER A 84 -0.09 13.70 -9.16
C SER A 84 1.36 14.18 -9.18
N LYS A 85 1.71 15.04 -10.16
CA LYS A 85 3.06 15.60 -10.25
C LYS A 85 3.40 16.51 -9.07
N GLU A 86 2.48 17.40 -8.68
CA GLU A 86 2.66 18.31 -7.56
C GLU A 86 2.80 17.54 -6.24
N ILE A 87 2.02 16.45 -6.09
CA ILE A 87 2.12 15.56 -4.93
C ILE A 87 3.47 14.82 -4.93
N TYR A 88 3.93 14.35 -6.10
CA TYR A 88 5.25 13.75 -6.24
C TYR A 88 6.35 14.73 -5.84
N ASP A 89 6.28 15.97 -6.33
CA ASP A 89 7.25 17.03 -6.00
C ASP A 89 7.22 17.35 -4.49
N GLU A 90 6.04 17.42 -3.84
CA GLU A 90 5.91 17.57 -2.38
C GLU A 90 6.65 16.45 -1.63
N GLN A 91 6.54 15.18 -2.07
CA GLN A 91 7.26 14.06 -1.47
C GLN A 91 8.78 14.15 -1.64
N CYS A 92 9.25 14.81 -2.67
CA CYS A 92 10.69 15.00 -2.93
C CYS A 92 11.35 16.07 -2.04
N LEU A 93 10.57 16.85 -1.29
CA LEU A 93 11.09 17.86 -0.37
C LEU A 93 11.75 17.26 0.89
N PHE A 94 11.48 15.99 1.20
CA PHE A 94 11.90 15.37 2.44
C PHE A 94 13.00 14.33 2.23
N GLU A 95 13.95 14.30 3.17
CA GLU A 95 14.97 13.26 3.19
C GLU A 95 14.33 11.94 3.62
N ARG A 96 14.62 10.87 2.86
CA ARG A 96 14.04 9.53 3.03
C ARG A 96 14.88 8.69 3.96
N ASP A 97 14.24 7.89 4.81
CA ASP A 97 14.92 6.93 5.67
C ASP A 97 15.54 5.80 4.85
N LYS A 98 16.87 5.79 4.80
CA LYS A 98 17.69 4.79 4.10
C LYS A 98 18.18 3.66 5.00
N LYS A 99 17.86 3.74 6.30
CA LYS A 99 18.27 2.75 7.31
C LYS A 99 17.05 2.16 8.01
N ALA A 100 17.22 0.97 8.57
CA ALA A 100 16.22 0.30 9.41
C ALA A 100 16.91 -0.54 10.49
N LEU A 101 16.21 -0.79 11.60
CA LEU A 101 16.60 -1.78 12.59
C LEU A 101 16.12 -3.16 12.12
N MET A 102 17.04 -4.09 11.89
CA MET A 102 16.73 -5.48 11.51
C MET A 102 17.59 -6.43 12.32
N TYR A 103 16.95 -7.39 12.99
CA TYR A 103 17.65 -8.40 13.81
C TYR A 103 18.62 -7.79 14.83
N GLY A 104 18.20 -6.69 15.48
CA GLY A 104 18.99 -5.97 16.48
C GLY A 104 20.17 -5.15 15.92
N ARG A 105 20.22 -4.90 14.61
CA ARG A 105 21.26 -4.10 13.95
C ARG A 105 20.65 -3.04 13.04
N VAL A 106 21.28 -1.87 13.01
CA VAL A 106 20.94 -0.84 12.02
C VAL A 106 21.60 -1.20 10.69
N VAL A 107 20.79 -1.36 9.65
CA VAL A 107 21.22 -1.75 8.30
C VAL A 107 20.71 -0.77 7.25
N ASN A 108 21.38 -0.73 6.10
CA ASN A 108 20.90 0.04 4.95
C ASN A 108 19.76 -0.69 4.26
N LYS A 109 18.74 0.05 3.87
CA LYS A 109 17.62 -0.44 3.05
C LYS A 109 18.05 -0.54 1.58
N HIS A 110 17.81 -1.69 0.96
CA HIS A 110 18.12 -1.93 -0.46
C HIS A 110 16.87 -2.03 -1.33
N ALA A 111 15.75 -2.46 -0.75
CA ALA A 111 14.52 -2.69 -1.51
C ALA A 111 13.75 -1.40 -1.79
N ARG A 112 13.69 -0.49 -0.83
CA ARG A 112 13.03 0.82 -0.91
C ARG A 112 13.44 1.69 0.26
N HIS A 113 13.28 3.01 0.13
CA HIS A 113 13.37 3.95 1.25
C HIS A 113 11.96 4.27 1.75
N ASN A 114 11.83 4.75 2.99
CA ASN A 114 10.53 5.03 3.59
C ASN A 114 10.50 6.38 4.32
N LEU A 115 9.29 6.90 4.49
CA LEU A 115 8.92 7.91 5.48
C LEU A 115 7.54 7.56 6.03
N CYS A 116 7.25 7.99 7.26
CA CYS A 116 5.91 7.95 7.80
C CYS A 116 5.36 9.37 7.98
N PHE A 117 4.04 9.51 7.87
CA PHE A 117 3.32 10.76 8.06
C PHE A 117 2.20 10.55 9.08
N SER A 118 2.12 11.44 10.06
CA SER A 118 1.17 11.36 11.17
C SER A 118 0.81 12.75 11.69
N ASP A 119 0.10 12.83 12.81
CA ASP A 119 -0.26 14.08 13.48
C ASP A 119 0.82 14.52 14.51
N PHE A 120 2.08 14.11 14.31
CA PHE A 120 3.25 14.54 15.08
C PHE A 120 4.53 14.42 14.26
N ASP A 121 5.59 15.13 14.70
CA ASP A 121 6.93 14.99 14.14
C ASP A 121 7.80 14.06 15.00
N GLN A 122 8.66 13.28 14.35
CA GLN A 122 9.68 12.46 15.00
C GLN A 122 10.95 12.39 14.14
N VAL A 123 12.08 12.66 14.75
CA VAL A 123 13.39 12.39 14.13
C VAL A 123 13.70 10.91 14.29
N ALA A 124 14.27 10.31 13.25
CA ALA A 124 14.65 8.90 13.29
C ALA A 124 15.67 8.59 14.40
N ASP A 125 15.42 7.51 15.10
CA ASP A 125 16.36 6.83 16.01
C ASP A 125 16.34 5.34 15.66
N PHE A 126 17.15 4.96 14.68
CA PHE A 126 17.14 3.60 14.15
C PHE A 126 17.61 2.57 15.16
N GLU A 127 18.42 2.95 16.15
CA GLU A 127 18.88 2.04 17.21
C GLU A 127 17.71 1.65 18.13
N GLN A 128 16.76 2.57 18.33
CA GLN A 128 15.52 2.33 19.05
C GLN A 128 14.37 1.84 18.17
N GLY A 129 14.63 1.53 16.90
CA GLY A 129 13.60 1.09 15.95
C GLY A 129 12.60 2.18 15.59
N LYS A 130 12.97 3.45 15.67
CA LYS A 130 12.12 4.59 15.31
C LYS A 130 12.55 5.18 13.99
N GLY A 131 11.63 5.27 13.04
CA GLY A 131 11.82 5.98 11.77
C GLY A 131 11.42 7.46 11.88
N THR A 132 11.70 8.21 10.82
CA THR A 132 11.24 9.59 10.67
C THR A 132 9.72 9.62 10.51
N VAL A 133 9.07 10.46 11.30
CA VAL A 133 7.65 10.82 11.13
C VAL A 133 7.56 12.31 10.85
N ILE A 134 6.80 12.67 9.83
CA ILE A 134 6.59 14.06 9.43
C ILE A 134 5.12 14.40 9.67
N HIS A 135 4.88 15.54 10.33
CA HIS A 135 3.54 16.01 10.60
C HIS A 135 2.82 16.40 9.29
N PHE A 136 1.57 15.98 9.13
CA PHE A 136 0.76 16.25 7.94
C PHE A 136 0.62 17.73 7.59
N ASP A 137 0.68 18.64 8.59
CA ASP A 137 0.62 20.09 8.35
C ASP A 137 1.75 20.62 7.45
N LYS A 138 2.85 19.86 7.32
CA LYS A 138 3.98 20.21 6.45
C LYS A 138 3.79 19.77 5.00
N LEU A 139 2.71 19.00 4.72
CA LEU A 139 2.40 18.43 3.43
C LEU A 139 0.94 18.73 3.06
N PRO A 140 0.64 19.96 2.61
CA PRO A 140 -0.75 20.36 2.36
C PRO A 140 -1.48 19.49 1.33
N LEU A 141 -0.78 19.00 0.29
CA LEU A 141 -1.40 18.14 -0.73
C LEU A 141 -1.68 16.76 -0.18
N LEU A 142 -0.73 16.14 0.54
CA LEU A 142 -0.93 14.85 1.19
C LEU A 142 -2.03 14.91 2.25
N SER A 143 -2.06 16.00 3.03
CA SER A 143 -3.08 16.28 4.04
C SER A 143 -4.47 16.41 3.42
N ALA A 144 -4.59 17.11 2.30
CA ALA A 144 -5.84 17.24 1.56
C ALA A 144 -6.36 15.87 1.08
N ILE A 145 -5.48 15.02 0.56
CA ILE A 145 -5.83 13.64 0.15
C ILE A 145 -6.32 12.86 1.36
N ARG A 146 -5.57 12.82 2.47
CA ARG A 146 -5.97 12.15 3.71
C ARG A 146 -7.37 12.56 4.17
N ASN A 147 -7.65 13.86 4.16
CA ASN A 147 -8.90 14.42 4.63
C ASN A 147 -10.09 14.15 3.69
N SER A 148 -9.83 13.77 2.43
CA SER A 148 -10.87 13.45 1.46
C SER A 148 -11.45 12.03 1.61
N TRP A 149 -10.71 11.08 2.21
CA TRP A 149 -11.11 9.68 2.27
C TRP A 149 -12.48 9.45 2.93
N PRO A 150 -12.85 10.09 4.07
CA PRO A 150 -14.17 9.87 4.69
C PRO A 150 -15.33 10.25 3.78
N VAL A 151 -15.17 11.27 2.96
CA VAL A 151 -16.18 11.69 1.98
C VAL A 151 -16.25 10.71 0.80
N ILE A 152 -15.10 10.23 0.32
CA ILE A 152 -14.99 9.32 -0.82
C ILE A 152 -15.58 7.95 -0.45
N VAL A 153 -15.16 7.38 0.67
CA VAL A 153 -15.56 6.02 1.10
C VAL A 153 -16.89 6.01 1.85
N LYS A 154 -17.36 7.18 2.31
CA LYS A 154 -18.59 7.37 3.12
C LYS A 154 -18.56 6.56 4.43
N THR A 155 -17.42 6.54 5.11
CA THR A 155 -17.24 5.85 6.41
C THR A 155 -16.20 6.56 7.27
N ASP A 156 -16.41 6.55 8.58
CA ASP A 156 -15.45 7.08 9.54
C ASP A 156 -14.23 6.17 9.76
N LYS A 157 -14.26 4.92 9.26
CA LYS A 157 -13.12 3.98 9.34
C LYS A 157 -11.83 4.57 8.76
N VAL A 158 -11.95 5.45 7.75
CA VAL A 158 -10.81 6.06 7.04
C VAL A 158 -10.51 7.49 7.52
N LYS A 159 -11.07 7.88 8.66
CA LYS A 159 -10.79 9.17 9.28
C LYS A 159 -9.42 9.12 9.97
N ALA A 160 -8.62 10.16 9.77
CA ALA A 160 -7.32 10.34 10.41
C ALA A 160 -6.33 9.17 10.20
N LEU A 161 -6.32 8.57 8.99
CA LEU A 161 -5.35 7.53 8.65
C LEU A 161 -3.92 8.06 8.74
N GLN A 162 -3.01 7.17 9.10
CA GLN A 162 -1.57 7.39 8.95
C GLN A 162 -1.18 7.19 7.48
N CYS A 163 0.01 7.65 7.10
CA CYS A 163 0.52 7.35 5.77
C CYS A 163 1.97 6.87 5.85
N GLU A 164 2.28 5.84 5.09
CA GLU A 164 3.63 5.35 4.84
C GLU A 164 3.97 5.61 3.38
N ALA A 165 5.07 6.34 3.12
CA ALA A 165 5.61 6.48 1.78
C ALA A 165 6.70 5.42 1.55
N ASN A 166 6.56 4.68 0.47
CA ASN A 166 7.52 3.71 -0.04
C ASN A 166 8.15 4.27 -1.33
N TYR A 167 9.43 4.62 -1.28
CA TYR A 167 10.18 5.18 -2.39
C TYR A 167 11.00 4.08 -3.08
N TYR A 168 10.53 3.62 -4.22
CA TYR A 168 11.23 2.65 -5.08
C TYR A 168 12.13 3.43 -6.05
N TYR A 169 13.36 3.70 -5.62
CA TYR A 169 14.32 4.62 -6.27
C TYR A 169 14.88 4.11 -7.60
N ASP A 170 14.63 2.86 -7.94
CA ASP A 170 14.95 2.25 -9.25
C ASP A 170 14.00 1.09 -9.50
N ILE A 171 12.97 1.29 -10.33
CA ILE A 171 11.92 0.29 -10.61
C ILE A 171 12.46 -1.01 -11.24
N LYS A 172 13.70 -1.02 -11.73
CA LYS A 172 14.35 -2.23 -12.27
C LYS A 172 15.04 -3.07 -11.20
N LYS A 173 15.28 -2.51 -10.01
CA LYS A 173 16.04 -3.16 -8.94
C LYS A 173 15.30 -3.26 -7.63
N THR A 174 14.37 -2.33 -7.37
CA THR A 174 13.64 -2.21 -6.11
C THR A 174 12.27 -2.88 -6.21
N TYR A 175 11.82 -3.48 -5.11
CA TYR A 175 10.55 -4.20 -5.05
C TYR A 175 10.18 -4.48 -3.58
N ILE A 176 8.97 -4.98 -3.37
CA ILE A 176 8.58 -5.65 -2.13
C ILE A 176 8.02 -7.03 -2.48
N GLY A 177 8.56 -8.08 -1.84
CA GLY A 177 8.15 -9.46 -2.04
C GLY A 177 6.75 -9.75 -1.48
N PHE A 178 6.23 -10.96 -1.73
CA PHE A 178 4.91 -11.37 -1.27
C PHE A 178 4.79 -11.37 0.25
N HIS A 179 3.86 -10.57 0.76
CA HIS A 179 3.54 -10.40 2.17
C HIS A 179 2.07 -10.02 2.35
N GLY A 180 1.62 -9.95 3.58
CA GLY A 180 0.42 -9.25 4.01
C GLY A 180 0.79 -8.31 5.14
N ASP A 181 -0.01 -7.28 5.36
CA ASP A 181 0.22 -6.29 6.40
C ASP A 181 -0.43 -6.77 7.70
N THR A 182 0.38 -7.15 8.69
CA THR A 182 -0.15 -7.61 10.00
C THR A 182 -0.47 -6.47 10.93
N GLU A 183 0.15 -5.32 10.74
CA GLU A 183 0.02 -4.12 11.56
C GLU A 183 -1.22 -3.29 11.22
N ARG A 184 -1.85 -3.52 10.06
CA ARG A 184 -2.98 -2.70 9.60
C ARG A 184 -4.09 -3.55 8.97
N ARG A 185 -5.31 -3.01 8.93
CA ARG A 185 -6.48 -3.61 8.26
C ARG A 185 -7.03 -2.75 7.13
N ILE A 186 -6.62 -1.50 7.05
CA ILE A 186 -7.06 -0.54 6.04
C ILE A 186 -5.87 -0.17 5.17
N VAL A 187 -6.05 -0.27 3.85
CA VAL A 187 -5.08 0.19 2.86
C VAL A 187 -5.80 0.94 1.75
N ILE A 188 -5.41 2.20 1.58
CA ILE A 188 -5.69 3.02 0.41
C ILE A 188 -4.33 3.46 -0.14
N GLY A 189 -4.00 3.01 -1.33
CA GLY A 189 -2.70 3.30 -1.93
C GLY A 189 -2.80 4.33 -3.04
N VAL A 190 -1.81 5.20 -3.13
CA VAL A 190 -1.63 6.18 -4.21
C VAL A 190 -0.32 5.85 -4.93
N ARG A 191 -0.35 5.81 -6.25
CA ARG A 191 0.83 5.62 -7.09
C ARG A 191 1.27 6.94 -7.71
N LEU A 192 2.56 7.26 -7.60
CA LEU A 192 3.17 8.46 -8.18
C LEU A 192 4.44 8.10 -8.94
N GLY A 193 4.65 8.71 -10.10
CA GLY A 193 5.85 8.52 -10.92
C GLY A 193 5.76 7.37 -11.90
N ALA A 194 6.78 6.53 -12.00
CA ALA A 194 6.83 5.45 -12.98
C ALA A 194 5.75 4.37 -12.74
N CYS A 195 5.28 3.76 -13.83
CA CYS A 195 4.42 2.57 -13.76
C CYS A 195 5.09 1.47 -12.92
N PHE A 196 4.35 0.91 -11.97
CA PHE A 196 4.87 -0.10 -11.06
C PHE A 196 3.78 -1.08 -10.65
N PRO A 197 3.88 -2.36 -11.03
CA PRO A 197 2.81 -3.32 -10.85
C PRO A 197 2.60 -3.72 -9.39
N ILE A 198 1.33 -4.01 -9.07
CA ILE A 198 0.94 -4.75 -7.87
C ILE A 198 0.59 -6.18 -8.26
N HIS A 199 0.97 -7.12 -7.42
CA HIS A 199 0.72 -8.54 -7.63
C HIS A 199 -0.06 -9.11 -6.46
N TYR A 200 -0.91 -10.13 -6.73
CA TYR A 200 -1.62 -10.91 -5.72
C TYR A 200 -1.48 -12.40 -6.01
N GLN A 201 -1.35 -13.18 -4.94
CA GLN A 201 -1.35 -14.65 -5.02
C GLN A 201 -1.90 -15.25 -3.74
N TRP A 202 -2.72 -16.30 -3.87
CA TRP A 202 -3.24 -17.04 -2.73
C TRP A 202 -2.24 -18.06 -2.22
N TYR A 203 -2.21 -18.20 -0.90
CA TYR A 203 -1.35 -19.15 -0.18
C TYR A 203 -2.16 -19.97 0.81
N LYS A 204 -1.71 -21.20 1.05
CA LYS A 204 -2.14 -22.08 2.14
C LYS A 204 -0.96 -22.95 2.55
N ASN A 205 -0.73 -23.11 3.84
CA ASN A 205 0.44 -23.83 4.39
C ASN A 205 1.76 -23.31 3.81
N SER A 206 1.86 -21.99 3.59
CA SER A 206 3.00 -21.31 2.96
C SER A 206 3.25 -21.65 1.49
N GLU A 207 2.41 -22.46 0.87
CA GLU A 207 2.48 -22.81 -0.55
C GLU A 207 1.57 -21.92 -1.40
N LYS A 208 2.02 -21.61 -2.61
CA LYS A 208 1.24 -20.89 -3.63
C LYS A 208 0.15 -21.81 -4.17
N VAL A 209 -1.13 -21.42 -4.00
CA VAL A 209 -2.30 -22.24 -4.39
C VAL A 209 -3.14 -21.62 -5.50
N SER A 210 -2.72 -20.50 -6.06
CA SER A 210 -3.34 -19.86 -7.23
C SER A 210 -2.31 -19.47 -8.28
N GLU A 211 -2.79 -19.12 -9.46
CA GLU A 211 -2.01 -18.35 -10.43
C GLU A 211 -1.67 -16.96 -9.87
N LEU A 212 -0.71 -16.30 -10.52
CA LEU A 212 -0.33 -14.93 -10.22
C LEU A 212 -1.34 -13.96 -10.85
N PHE A 213 -1.88 -13.05 -10.05
CA PHE A 213 -2.60 -11.88 -10.56
C PHE A 213 -1.67 -10.68 -10.58
N THR A 214 -1.66 -9.93 -11.67
CA THR A 214 -0.86 -8.71 -11.84
C THR A 214 -1.73 -7.57 -12.34
N ARG A 215 -1.52 -6.38 -11.80
CA ARG A 215 -2.13 -5.13 -12.29
C ARG A 215 -1.11 -4.01 -12.28
N ASP A 216 -0.86 -3.41 -13.44
CA ASP A 216 -0.05 -2.20 -13.55
C ASP A 216 -0.77 -1.03 -12.90
N LEU A 217 -0.02 -0.23 -12.15
CA LEU A 217 -0.47 1.01 -11.54
C LEU A 217 0.40 2.15 -12.07
N ASP A 218 -0.25 3.14 -12.66
CA ASP A 218 0.37 4.30 -13.28
C ASP A 218 0.34 5.52 -12.36
N ASP A 219 1.01 6.59 -12.77
CA ASP A 219 1.02 7.86 -12.07
C ASP A 219 -0.40 8.41 -11.86
N GLY A 220 -0.72 8.79 -10.63
CA GLY A 220 -2.04 9.29 -10.23
C GLY A 220 -3.10 8.23 -9.99
N ASP A 221 -2.78 6.93 -10.17
CA ASP A 221 -3.71 5.85 -9.82
C ASP A 221 -3.88 5.73 -8.30
N VAL A 222 -5.12 5.46 -7.87
CA VAL A 222 -5.47 5.16 -6.47
C VAL A 222 -6.07 3.78 -6.41
N TYR A 223 -5.72 3.02 -5.38
CA TYR A 223 -6.33 1.71 -5.16
C TYR A 223 -6.79 1.52 -3.71
N PHE A 224 -7.86 0.74 -3.56
CA PHE A 224 -8.45 0.40 -2.27
C PHE A 224 -8.44 -1.12 -2.10
N MET A 225 -7.95 -1.59 -0.98
CA MET A 225 -7.93 -3.02 -0.65
C MET A 225 -9.07 -3.33 0.31
N SER A 226 -9.89 -4.35 0.02
CA SER A 226 -10.75 -4.92 1.04
C SER A 226 -9.91 -5.57 2.15
N GLU A 227 -10.45 -5.74 3.36
CA GLU A 227 -9.72 -6.28 4.51
C GLU A 227 -8.94 -7.56 4.19
N LYS A 228 -9.54 -8.50 3.47
CA LYS A 228 -8.86 -9.75 3.07
C LYS A 228 -7.73 -9.51 2.07
N ALA A 229 -7.84 -8.50 1.21
CA ALA A 229 -6.80 -8.15 0.24
C ALA A 229 -5.58 -7.46 0.90
N VAL A 230 -5.73 -6.86 2.07
CA VAL A 230 -4.61 -6.37 2.90
C VAL A 230 -3.75 -7.52 3.39
N GLY A 231 -4.35 -8.70 3.60
CA GLY A 231 -3.62 -9.90 4.02
C GLY A 231 -3.18 -9.88 5.48
N TYR A 232 -3.91 -9.16 6.36
CA TYR A 232 -3.55 -9.05 7.78
C TYR A 232 -3.37 -10.41 8.49
N ASP A 233 -4.01 -11.45 7.97
CA ASP A 233 -4.00 -12.81 8.49
C ASP A 233 -2.96 -13.74 7.84
N TRP A 234 -2.07 -13.22 7.02
CA TRP A 234 -1.16 -14.01 6.19
C TRP A 234 -0.17 -14.91 6.95
N LYS A 235 0.05 -14.64 8.22
CA LYS A 235 0.88 -15.48 9.10
C LYS A 235 0.17 -16.76 9.56
N HIS A 236 -1.16 -16.82 9.43
CA HIS A 236 -1.95 -18.01 9.76
C HIS A 236 -1.90 -19.01 8.60
N SER A 237 -0.92 -19.92 8.62
CA SER A 237 -0.65 -20.85 7.51
C SER A 237 -1.80 -21.80 7.20
N SER A 238 -2.61 -22.17 8.21
CA SER A 238 -3.71 -23.15 8.07
C SER A 238 -4.94 -22.63 7.30
N ILE A 239 -5.03 -21.32 7.06
CA ILE A 239 -6.12 -20.71 6.29
C ILE A 239 -5.63 -20.25 4.91
N TYR A 240 -6.56 -19.95 4.00
CA TYR A 240 -6.23 -19.25 2.77
C TYR A 240 -5.86 -17.81 3.10
N SER A 241 -4.61 -17.44 2.85
CA SER A 241 -4.13 -16.07 2.96
C SER A 241 -3.86 -15.48 1.58
N LEU A 242 -4.29 -14.25 1.37
CA LEU A 242 -3.96 -13.50 0.17
C LEU A 242 -2.73 -12.64 0.49
N ARG A 243 -1.69 -12.76 -0.34
CA ARG A 243 -0.49 -11.94 -0.20
C ARG A 243 -0.35 -11.05 -1.41
N HIS A 244 0.20 -9.87 -1.18
CA HIS A 244 0.50 -8.92 -2.24
C HIS A 244 2.00 -8.63 -2.31
N ALA A 245 2.43 -8.16 -3.48
CA ALA A 245 3.79 -7.74 -3.76
C ALA A 245 3.75 -6.56 -4.73
N ALA A 246 4.83 -5.78 -4.81
CA ALA A 246 4.94 -4.72 -5.81
C ALA A 246 6.33 -4.68 -6.43
N GLY A 247 6.40 -4.52 -7.75
CA GLY A 247 7.64 -4.47 -8.50
C GLY A 247 7.66 -5.35 -9.72
N ASN A 248 8.80 -5.39 -10.40
CA ASN A 248 8.97 -6.25 -11.56
C ASN A 248 8.74 -7.73 -11.18
N GLU A 249 7.91 -8.43 -11.95
CA GLU A 249 7.54 -9.84 -11.69
C GLU A 249 8.77 -10.74 -11.51
N LYS A 250 9.82 -10.55 -12.30
CA LYS A 250 11.08 -11.33 -12.19
C LYS A 250 11.79 -11.13 -10.84
N LEU A 251 11.52 -10.03 -10.13
CA LEU A 251 12.09 -9.75 -8.82
C LEU A 251 11.23 -10.32 -7.69
N VAL A 252 9.91 -10.19 -7.79
CA VAL A 252 8.96 -10.59 -6.73
C VAL A 252 8.68 -12.10 -6.73
N CYS A 253 8.91 -12.81 -7.84
CA CYS A 253 8.68 -14.25 -7.98
C CYS A 253 9.93 -15.11 -7.76
N LYS A 254 11.07 -14.50 -7.40
CA LYS A 254 12.26 -15.25 -6.96
C LYS A 254 11.99 -15.85 -5.58
#